data_3d426710e63a3a55d8cb2478e75ff7a5
#
_entry.id   3d426710e63a3a55d8cb2478e75ff7a5
#
_cell.length_a   1.000
_cell.length_b   1.000
_cell.length_c   1.000
_cell.angle_alpha   90.00
_cell.angle_beta   90.00
_cell.angle_gamma   90.00
#
_symmetry.space_group_name_H-M   'P 1'
#
loop_
_entity.id
_entity.type
_entity.pdbx_description
1 polymer ?
#
loop_
_entity_poly.entity_id
_entity_poly.type
_entity_poly.pdbx_seq_one_letter_code
_entity_poly.pdbx_strand_id
1 'polypeptide(L)'
;MNRFWPPRPSHTVLSVSLPAASPLLGSFAANSLRRVAQIAEIIRGYQDLAPDERNDRAKEIVQLRHAEAAAMEACADVLDCDASATCLRLRAEALRGGSWPERVERCIGLDETRLISLSGDLHTWHNKSREVFHSALFAAVDRRYDRLVEDLDGQIDALTCYIQTTLNPRLIVRPPALFKVGNLIFCGGEANRYPKHFAYFLPEDEGIKRARMKKTVVFANVYSAIYHGISAPFGSSALVLEGDDDQTAAPSVKDYLICWFRGHDIGHGVVLPETDFRVLGQQGRAASMMLQEVMADLFGLLLVSGGPWSGLANLRSDVAVKVFLNEMLRYLRRGETYFPDAEAAFLELSFLELNGFVHVDFDRRKIMTSVERVLSGVTQMLTLLAGTALANDVEGTKAVIDRYGSGARAQFSSKFRASFGQSTEVLDYVQTV
;
A
#
# COMPACT_ATOMS: atom_id res chain seq x y z
N MET A 1 -21.42 12.36 -0.36
CA MET A 1 -20.47 11.26 -0.57
C MET A 1 -19.87 10.83 0.75
N ASN A 2 -20.05 9.56 1.12
CA ASN A 2 -19.36 9.04 2.29
C ASN A 2 -17.92 8.73 1.89
N ARG A 3 -16.99 9.59 2.22
CA ARG A 3 -15.57 9.30 2.09
C ARG A 3 -15.23 8.14 2.99
N PHE A 4 -14.33 7.28 2.53
CA PHE A 4 -13.91 6.09 3.26
C PHE A 4 -13.40 6.45 4.67
N TRP A 5 -12.71 7.60 4.80
CA TRP A 5 -12.26 8.16 6.07
C TRP A 5 -12.34 9.67 6.07
N PRO A 6 -13.52 10.26 6.30
CA PRO A 6 -13.61 11.70 6.44
C PRO A 6 -12.83 12.13 7.71
N PRO A 7 -12.05 13.21 7.63
CA PRO A 7 -11.48 13.81 8.82
C PRO A 7 -12.61 14.15 9.80
N ARG A 8 -12.44 13.80 11.06
CA ARG A 8 -13.39 14.10 12.13
C ARG A 8 -12.74 15.14 13.06
N PRO A 9 -13.52 15.97 13.76
CA PRO A 9 -12.97 16.92 14.72
C PRO A 9 -12.12 16.29 15.82
N SER A 10 -12.36 14.99 16.12
CA SER A 10 -11.60 14.23 17.11
C SER A 10 -10.28 13.65 16.58
N HIS A 11 -9.95 13.83 15.29
CA HIS A 11 -8.71 13.31 14.74
C HIS A 11 -7.50 14.13 15.20
N THR A 12 -6.44 13.45 15.58
CA THR A 12 -5.12 14.03 15.79
C THR A 12 -4.42 14.14 14.45
N VAL A 13 -4.06 15.35 14.04
CA VAL A 13 -3.36 15.59 12.78
C VAL A 13 -1.86 15.44 12.99
N LEU A 14 -1.25 14.54 12.23
CA LEU A 14 0.20 14.36 12.16
C LEU A 14 0.73 15.06 10.91
N SER A 15 1.45 16.15 11.09
CA SER A 15 2.06 16.90 9.99
C SER A 15 3.30 16.18 9.47
N VAL A 16 3.33 15.91 8.17
CA VAL A 16 4.45 15.29 7.48
C VAL A 16 5.06 16.29 6.51
N SER A 17 6.28 16.74 6.81
CA SER A 17 7.03 17.61 5.90
C SER A 17 7.50 16.82 4.70
N LEU A 18 7.09 17.23 3.51
CA LEU A 18 7.61 16.68 2.27
C LEU A 18 8.98 17.32 1.97
N PRO A 19 9.95 16.57 1.43
CA PRO A 19 11.28 17.10 1.12
C PRO A 19 11.19 18.18 0.05
N ALA A 20 12.09 19.17 0.14
CA ALA A 20 12.18 20.22 -0.86
C ALA A 20 12.58 19.63 -2.22
N ALA A 21 11.85 19.98 -3.27
CA ALA A 21 12.07 19.48 -4.61
C ALA A 21 13.25 20.14 -5.34
N SER A 22 13.52 21.41 -5.02
CA SER A 22 14.55 22.21 -5.72
C SER A 22 15.96 21.62 -5.64
N PRO A 23 16.44 21.08 -4.50
CA PRO A 23 17.75 20.41 -4.46
C PRO A 23 17.80 19.11 -5.27
N LEU A 24 16.66 18.47 -5.50
CA LEU A 24 16.58 17.18 -6.17
C LEU A 24 16.41 17.32 -7.71
N LEU A 25 15.66 18.31 -8.15
CA LEU A 25 15.22 18.46 -9.54
C LEU A 25 15.63 19.78 -10.18
N GLY A 26 16.12 20.75 -9.40
CA GLY A 26 16.32 22.13 -9.80
C GLY A 26 15.07 22.98 -9.62
N SER A 27 15.26 24.28 -9.42
CA SER A 27 14.17 25.21 -9.03
C SER A 27 13.09 25.35 -10.11
N PHE A 28 13.44 25.30 -11.39
CA PHE A 28 12.47 25.42 -12.47
C PHE A 28 11.53 24.22 -12.52
N ALA A 29 12.09 22.99 -12.49
CA ALA A 29 11.31 21.76 -12.46
C ALA A 29 10.40 21.70 -11.22
N ALA A 30 10.96 22.04 -10.04
CA ALA A 30 10.21 22.08 -8.78
C ALA A 30 9.02 23.06 -8.85
N ASN A 31 9.21 24.26 -9.42
CA ASN A 31 8.14 25.24 -9.59
C ASN A 31 7.06 24.76 -10.59
N SER A 32 7.47 24.12 -11.67
CA SER A 32 6.54 23.54 -12.65
C SER A 32 5.66 22.45 -12.00
N LEU A 33 6.25 21.53 -11.24
CA LEU A 33 5.51 20.46 -10.56
C LEU A 33 4.60 21.00 -9.45
N ARG A 34 5.04 22.02 -8.72
CA ARG A 34 4.19 22.70 -7.73
C ARG A 34 2.97 23.31 -8.40
N ARG A 35 3.14 23.94 -9.57
CA ARG A 35 2.02 24.49 -10.33
C ARG A 35 1.04 23.38 -10.76
N VAL A 36 1.53 22.23 -11.19
CA VAL A 36 0.68 21.04 -11.50
C VAL A 36 -0.14 20.65 -10.27
N ALA A 37 0.49 20.49 -9.10
CA ALA A 37 -0.21 20.13 -7.87
C ALA A 37 -1.28 21.17 -7.47
N GLN A 38 -1.00 22.47 -7.62
CA GLN A 38 -1.96 23.54 -7.36
C GLN A 38 -3.15 23.50 -8.33
N ILE A 39 -2.90 23.25 -9.62
CA ILE A 39 -3.97 23.10 -10.61
C ILE A 39 -4.85 21.90 -10.28
N ALA A 40 -4.24 20.76 -9.90
CA ALA A 40 -4.99 19.59 -9.48
C ALA A 40 -5.90 19.85 -8.27
N GLU A 41 -5.48 20.66 -7.31
CA GLU A 41 -6.33 21.11 -6.19
C GLU A 41 -7.55 21.91 -6.68
N ILE A 42 -7.36 22.81 -7.65
CA ILE A 42 -8.46 23.61 -8.20
C ILE A 42 -9.46 22.73 -8.93
N ILE A 43 -8.98 21.84 -9.82
CA ILE A 43 -9.84 20.90 -10.57
C ILE A 43 -10.61 20.03 -9.59
N ARG A 44 -9.94 19.50 -8.57
CA ARG A 44 -10.57 18.68 -7.54
C ARG A 44 -11.64 19.45 -6.77
N GLY A 45 -11.39 20.71 -6.45
CA GLY A 45 -12.38 21.60 -5.85
C GLY A 45 -13.63 21.73 -6.72
N TYR A 46 -13.48 21.86 -8.03
CA TYR A 46 -14.64 21.91 -8.94
C TYR A 46 -15.39 20.56 -9.03
N GLN A 47 -14.70 19.46 -8.82
CA GLN A 47 -15.35 18.13 -8.75
C GLN A 47 -16.21 17.95 -7.49
N ASP A 48 -16.02 18.75 -6.44
CA ASP A 48 -16.84 18.78 -5.23
C ASP A 48 -18.15 19.58 -5.40
N LEU A 49 -18.27 20.38 -6.44
CA LEU A 49 -19.46 21.19 -6.73
C LEU A 49 -20.67 20.33 -7.11
N ALA A 50 -21.86 20.86 -6.96
CA ALA A 50 -23.09 20.25 -7.49
C ALA A 50 -22.99 20.05 -9.01
N PRO A 51 -23.69 19.07 -9.59
CA PRO A 51 -23.59 18.73 -11.01
C PRO A 51 -23.79 19.94 -11.95
N ASP A 52 -24.76 20.80 -11.68
CA ASP A 52 -25.05 21.97 -12.50
C ASP A 52 -23.91 23.00 -12.41
N GLU A 53 -23.45 23.33 -11.21
CA GLU A 53 -22.33 24.25 -10.99
C GLU A 53 -21.03 23.71 -11.63
N ARG A 54 -20.82 22.39 -11.60
CA ARG A 54 -19.68 21.74 -12.21
C ARG A 54 -19.75 21.83 -13.75
N ASN A 55 -20.95 21.70 -14.34
CA ASN A 55 -21.14 21.86 -15.77
C ASN A 55 -20.79 23.29 -16.23
N ASP A 56 -21.13 24.31 -15.44
CA ASP A 56 -20.76 25.70 -15.72
C ASP A 56 -19.23 25.89 -15.74
N ARG A 57 -18.48 25.07 -14.99
CA ARG A 57 -17.00 25.08 -14.93
C ARG A 57 -16.31 24.18 -15.95
N ALA A 58 -17.06 23.47 -16.80
CA ALA A 58 -16.47 22.47 -17.70
C ALA A 58 -15.40 23.06 -18.63
N LYS A 59 -15.62 24.28 -19.19
CA LYS A 59 -14.64 24.96 -20.01
C LYS A 59 -13.39 25.34 -19.24
N GLU A 60 -13.54 25.79 -18.01
CA GLU A 60 -12.43 26.17 -17.13
C GLU A 60 -11.60 24.94 -16.73
N ILE A 61 -12.25 23.81 -16.43
CA ILE A 61 -11.57 22.53 -16.17
C ILE A 61 -10.70 22.12 -17.37
N VAL A 62 -11.20 22.26 -18.58
CA VAL A 62 -10.42 21.95 -19.79
C VAL A 62 -9.21 22.90 -19.90
N GLN A 63 -9.37 24.19 -19.68
CA GLN A 63 -8.26 25.14 -19.67
C GLN A 63 -7.21 24.83 -18.61
N LEU A 64 -7.65 24.44 -17.41
CA LEU A 64 -6.77 24.04 -16.32
C LEU A 64 -6.00 22.77 -16.65
N ARG A 65 -6.64 21.75 -17.26
CA ARG A 65 -5.94 20.55 -17.76
C ARG A 65 -4.88 20.87 -18.82
N HIS A 66 -5.16 21.82 -19.71
CA HIS A 66 -4.16 22.29 -20.68
C HIS A 66 -3.00 23.03 -20.00
N ALA A 67 -3.27 23.85 -19.00
CA ALA A 67 -2.24 24.55 -18.22
C ALA A 67 -1.38 23.55 -17.40
N GLU A 68 -2.01 22.54 -16.84
CA GLU A 68 -1.34 21.44 -16.15
C GLU A 68 -0.41 20.68 -17.10
N ALA A 69 -0.91 20.28 -18.26
CA ALA A 69 -0.12 19.63 -19.32
C ALA A 69 1.08 20.48 -19.75
N ALA A 70 0.90 21.78 -19.94
CA ALA A 70 2.00 22.69 -20.28
C ALA A 70 3.07 22.77 -19.18
N ALA A 71 2.66 22.77 -17.90
CA ALA A 71 3.60 22.76 -16.79
C ALA A 71 4.38 21.44 -16.69
N MET A 72 3.74 20.31 -17.00
CA MET A 72 4.40 19.00 -17.06
C MET A 72 5.42 18.94 -18.20
N GLU A 73 5.10 19.44 -19.37
CA GLU A 73 6.04 19.53 -20.51
C GLU A 73 7.22 20.42 -20.20
N ALA A 74 7.00 21.59 -19.61
CA ALA A 74 8.06 22.49 -19.19
C ALA A 74 9.00 21.84 -18.16
N CYS A 75 8.46 20.99 -17.25
CA CYS A 75 9.28 20.18 -16.37
C CYS A 75 10.06 19.12 -17.15
N ALA A 76 9.43 18.42 -18.08
CA ALA A 76 10.07 17.39 -18.88
C ALA A 76 11.25 17.92 -19.71
N ASP A 77 11.14 19.15 -20.21
CA ASP A 77 12.20 19.78 -21.04
C ASP A 77 13.49 20.06 -20.26
N VAL A 78 13.41 20.22 -18.94
CA VAL A 78 14.60 20.51 -18.12
C VAL A 78 15.12 19.31 -17.33
N LEU A 79 14.35 18.23 -17.26
CA LEU A 79 14.79 17.02 -16.54
C LEU A 79 15.93 16.29 -17.28
N ASP A 80 16.05 16.48 -18.57
CA ASP A 80 17.04 15.83 -19.46
C ASP A 80 17.21 14.33 -19.14
N CYS A 81 16.10 13.70 -18.76
CA CYS A 81 16.01 12.31 -18.40
C CYS A 81 14.95 11.67 -19.26
N ASP A 82 15.32 10.66 -19.97
CA ASP A 82 14.52 10.00 -21.00
C ASP A 82 13.16 9.46 -20.45
N ALA A 83 13.22 8.58 -19.46
CA ALA A 83 12.03 7.89 -18.95
C ALA A 83 11.12 8.80 -18.13
N SER A 84 11.65 9.57 -17.17
CA SER A 84 10.85 10.49 -16.35
C SER A 84 10.24 11.62 -17.19
N ALA A 85 11.03 12.20 -18.11
CA ALA A 85 10.54 13.22 -19.04
C ALA A 85 9.50 12.65 -20.01
N THR A 86 9.70 11.42 -20.51
CA THR A 86 8.76 10.74 -21.37
C THR A 86 7.43 10.47 -20.66
N CYS A 87 7.45 10.02 -19.41
CA CYS A 87 6.23 9.85 -18.60
C CYS A 87 5.45 11.17 -18.47
N LEU A 88 6.13 12.27 -18.13
CA LEU A 88 5.49 13.59 -18.02
C LEU A 88 4.81 14.00 -19.35
N ARG A 89 5.49 13.83 -20.49
CA ARG A 89 4.92 14.16 -21.82
C ARG A 89 3.72 13.29 -22.16
N LEU A 90 3.79 11.98 -21.91
CA LEU A 90 2.66 11.07 -22.14
C LEU A 90 1.42 11.45 -21.32
N ARG A 91 1.62 11.81 -20.05
CA ARG A 91 0.53 12.26 -19.18
C ARG A 91 -0.02 13.62 -19.62
N ALA A 92 0.84 14.54 -20.04
CA ALA A 92 0.43 15.82 -20.62
C ALA A 92 -0.42 15.65 -21.88
N GLU A 93 -0.03 14.73 -22.78
CA GLU A 93 -0.82 14.37 -23.95
C GLU A 93 -2.19 13.79 -23.58
N ALA A 94 -2.24 12.94 -22.56
CA ALA A 94 -3.50 12.37 -22.06
C ALA A 94 -4.44 13.45 -21.50
N LEU A 95 -3.92 14.44 -20.77
CA LEU A 95 -4.69 15.56 -20.23
C LEU A 95 -5.25 16.49 -21.32
N ARG A 96 -4.61 16.56 -22.50
CA ARG A 96 -5.10 17.30 -23.66
C ARG A 96 -6.12 16.54 -24.52
N GLY A 97 -6.58 15.38 -24.10
CA GLY A 97 -7.57 14.59 -24.82
C GLY A 97 -7.00 13.45 -25.65
N GLY A 98 -5.73 13.08 -25.43
CA GLY A 98 -5.16 11.84 -25.94
C GLY A 98 -5.83 10.61 -25.31
N SER A 99 -5.64 9.42 -25.91
CA SER A 99 -6.13 8.18 -25.33
C SER A 99 -5.48 7.92 -23.98
N TRP A 100 -6.25 8.10 -22.91
CA TRP A 100 -5.78 7.92 -21.54
C TRP A 100 -5.20 6.52 -21.29
N PRO A 101 -5.90 5.41 -21.63
CA PRO A 101 -5.37 4.08 -21.38
C PRO A 101 -4.02 3.81 -22.07
N GLU A 102 -3.90 4.17 -23.35
CA GLU A 102 -2.68 3.93 -24.12
C GLU A 102 -1.48 4.72 -23.58
N ARG A 103 -1.70 5.98 -23.19
CA ARG A 103 -0.63 6.83 -22.65
C ARG A 103 -0.16 6.34 -21.26
N VAL A 104 -1.11 5.99 -20.41
CA VAL A 104 -0.83 5.45 -19.07
C VAL A 104 -0.12 4.10 -19.16
N GLU A 105 -0.59 3.16 -19.99
CA GLU A 105 0.09 1.86 -20.16
C GLU A 105 1.55 2.03 -20.64
N ARG A 106 1.82 2.99 -21.53
CA ARG A 106 3.19 3.29 -21.92
C ARG A 106 4.04 3.82 -20.76
N CYS A 107 3.48 4.65 -19.88
CA CYS A 107 4.18 5.11 -18.67
C CYS A 107 4.54 3.94 -17.74
N ILE A 108 3.66 2.94 -17.60
CA ILE A 108 3.92 1.79 -16.72
C ILE A 108 5.20 1.05 -17.10
N GLY A 109 5.46 0.88 -18.39
CA GLY A 109 6.64 0.18 -18.90
C GLY A 109 7.95 0.96 -18.85
N LEU A 110 7.91 2.23 -18.47
CA LEU A 110 9.12 3.07 -18.41
C LEU A 110 9.81 2.92 -17.06
N ASP A 111 11.13 2.93 -17.09
CA ASP A 111 11.97 2.92 -15.90
C ASP A 111 12.36 4.35 -15.52
N GLU A 112 11.52 5.02 -14.75
CA GLU A 112 11.79 6.37 -14.27
C GLU A 112 12.99 6.36 -13.32
N THR A 113 13.96 7.20 -13.63
CA THR A 113 15.23 7.22 -12.90
C THR A 113 15.42 8.42 -11.98
N ARG A 114 14.60 9.46 -12.12
CA ARG A 114 14.67 10.69 -11.32
C ARG A 114 13.34 11.06 -10.69
N LEU A 115 12.25 10.96 -11.43
CA LEU A 115 10.93 11.42 -11.02
C LEU A 115 9.87 10.41 -11.40
N ILE A 116 9.09 9.98 -10.42
CA ILE A 116 7.83 9.26 -10.60
C ILE A 116 6.73 10.30 -10.70
N SER A 117 5.90 10.22 -11.72
CA SER A 117 4.79 11.14 -11.95
C SER A 117 3.47 10.40 -12.10
N LEU A 118 2.49 10.78 -11.28
CA LEU A 118 1.10 10.38 -11.39
C LEU A 118 0.27 11.65 -11.45
N SER A 119 -0.35 11.94 -12.58
CA SER A 119 -1.23 13.09 -12.75
C SER A 119 -2.38 12.72 -13.66
N GLY A 120 -3.58 13.09 -13.25
CA GLY A 120 -4.82 12.79 -13.93
C GLY A 120 -5.88 12.21 -13.00
N ASP A 121 -6.85 11.52 -13.59
CA ASP A 121 -7.95 10.96 -12.84
C ASP A 121 -7.52 9.65 -12.15
N LEU A 122 -7.52 9.64 -10.80
CA LEU A 122 -7.23 8.47 -9.99
C LEU A 122 -8.50 7.93 -9.33
N HIS A 123 -8.63 6.60 -9.34
CA HIS A 123 -9.54 5.91 -8.45
C HIS A 123 -8.98 5.96 -7.04
N THR A 124 -9.54 6.75 -6.21
CA THR A 124 -9.26 6.67 -4.79
C THR A 124 -10.28 5.75 -4.13
N TRP A 125 -9.90 5.16 -3.02
CA TRP A 125 -10.72 4.22 -2.26
C TRP A 125 -11.94 4.93 -1.63
N HIS A 126 -12.80 5.50 -2.49
CA HIS A 126 -14.06 6.07 -2.08
C HIS A 126 -15.12 5.01 -2.05
N ASN A 127 -15.39 4.51 -0.86
CA ASN A 127 -16.65 3.90 -0.46
C ASN A 127 -17.33 3.05 -1.56
N LYS A 128 -16.54 2.19 -2.24
CA LYS A 128 -17.02 1.32 -3.32
C LYS A 128 -17.61 2.07 -4.54
N SER A 129 -17.56 3.40 -4.57
CA SER A 129 -17.96 4.17 -5.75
C SER A 129 -16.90 4.00 -6.84
N ARG A 130 -17.34 4.02 -8.09
CA ARG A 130 -16.44 3.98 -9.26
C ARG A 130 -16.01 5.39 -9.67
N GLU A 131 -16.12 6.34 -8.76
CA GLU A 131 -15.78 7.73 -9.04
C GLU A 131 -14.28 7.89 -9.10
N VAL A 132 -13.84 8.65 -10.08
CA VAL A 132 -12.45 9.07 -10.27
C VAL A 132 -12.34 10.55 -9.99
N PHE A 133 -11.27 10.93 -9.35
CA PHE A 133 -11.02 12.31 -9.01
C PHE A 133 -9.64 12.74 -9.49
N HIS A 134 -9.55 13.98 -9.90
CA HIS A 134 -8.30 14.54 -10.39
C HIS A 134 -7.26 14.63 -9.28
N SER A 135 -6.05 14.21 -9.60
CA SER A 135 -4.94 14.09 -8.65
C SER A 135 -3.62 14.40 -9.33
N ALA A 136 -2.65 14.87 -8.56
CA ALA A 136 -1.27 14.98 -8.97
C ALA A 136 -0.37 14.51 -7.82
N LEU A 137 0.57 13.63 -8.13
CA LEU A 137 1.57 13.10 -7.23
C LEU A 137 2.91 13.07 -7.93
N PHE A 138 3.92 13.60 -7.27
CA PHE A 138 5.30 13.58 -7.77
C PHE A 138 6.22 13.10 -6.68
N ALA A 139 7.05 12.11 -6.99
CA ALA A 139 8.04 11.58 -6.06
C ALA A 139 9.42 11.53 -6.71
N ALA A 140 10.44 11.96 -5.98
CA ALA A 140 11.82 11.74 -6.38
C ALA A 140 12.16 10.26 -6.17
N VAL A 141 12.74 9.63 -7.20
CA VAL A 141 13.15 8.21 -7.14
C VAL A 141 14.20 8.03 -6.04
N ASP A 142 14.01 7.04 -5.19
CA ASP A 142 14.98 6.64 -4.18
C ASP A 142 15.89 5.52 -4.73
N ARG A 143 17.02 5.90 -5.32
CA ARG A 143 17.96 4.99 -5.97
C ARG A 143 18.50 3.88 -5.08
N ARG A 144 18.54 4.10 -3.76
CA ARG A 144 18.96 3.07 -2.81
C ARG A 144 17.93 1.94 -2.79
N TYR A 145 16.66 2.30 -2.71
CA TYR A 145 15.58 1.31 -2.67
C TYR A 145 15.28 0.70 -4.02
N ASP A 146 15.46 1.43 -5.12
CA ASP A 146 15.39 0.84 -6.46
C ASP A 146 16.37 -0.34 -6.58
N ARG A 147 17.65 -0.15 -6.22
CA ARG A 147 18.65 -1.22 -6.24
C ARG A 147 18.32 -2.36 -5.29
N LEU A 148 17.87 -2.04 -4.07
CA LEU A 148 17.45 -3.07 -3.11
C LEU A 148 16.33 -3.94 -3.70
N VAL A 149 15.33 -3.34 -4.35
CA VAL A 149 14.22 -4.07 -4.98
C VAL A 149 14.72 -4.91 -6.16
N GLU A 150 15.62 -4.39 -6.99
CA GLU A 150 16.25 -5.18 -8.06
C GLU A 150 16.98 -6.41 -7.52
N ASP A 151 17.74 -6.25 -6.44
CA ASP A 151 18.44 -7.35 -5.77
C ASP A 151 17.46 -8.39 -5.19
N LEU A 152 16.36 -7.93 -4.58
CA LEU A 152 15.30 -8.80 -4.06
C LEU A 152 14.60 -9.56 -5.19
N ASP A 153 14.26 -8.89 -6.28
CA ASP A 153 13.59 -9.49 -7.44
C ASP A 153 14.51 -10.50 -8.14
N GLY A 154 15.82 -10.28 -8.12
CA GLY A 154 16.81 -11.24 -8.58
C GLY A 154 16.82 -12.57 -7.82
N GLN A 155 16.16 -12.65 -6.66
CA GLN A 155 16.06 -13.87 -5.84
C GLN A 155 14.75 -14.64 -6.01
N ILE A 156 13.90 -14.33 -6.99
CA ILE A 156 12.56 -14.94 -7.15
C ILE A 156 12.62 -16.48 -7.23
N ASP A 157 13.60 -17.04 -7.92
CA ASP A 157 13.75 -18.51 -8.02
C ASP A 157 14.12 -19.10 -6.65
N ALA A 158 15.03 -18.48 -5.91
CA ALA A 158 15.40 -18.90 -4.57
C ALA A 158 14.23 -18.75 -3.58
N LEU A 159 13.42 -17.68 -3.71
CA LEU A 159 12.18 -17.49 -2.95
C LEU A 159 11.17 -18.60 -3.26
N THR A 160 11.01 -18.94 -4.51
CA THR A 160 10.10 -20.03 -4.93
C THR A 160 10.51 -21.34 -4.27
N CYS A 161 11.80 -21.70 -4.32
CA CYS A 161 12.33 -22.89 -3.63
C CYS A 161 12.10 -22.85 -2.11
N TYR A 162 12.30 -21.69 -1.49
CA TYR A 162 12.07 -21.50 -0.05
C TYR A 162 10.60 -21.71 0.32
N ILE A 163 9.67 -21.10 -0.40
CA ILE A 163 8.22 -21.24 -0.20
C ILE A 163 7.79 -22.69 -0.41
N GLN A 164 8.30 -23.35 -1.45
CA GLN A 164 8.01 -24.75 -1.75
C GLN A 164 8.47 -25.71 -0.64
N THR A 165 9.65 -25.45 -0.10
CA THR A 165 10.22 -26.28 0.98
C THR A 165 9.51 -26.04 2.31
N THR A 166 9.12 -24.78 2.57
CA THR A 166 8.56 -24.39 3.86
C THR A 166 7.06 -24.69 3.98
N LEU A 167 6.30 -24.54 2.88
CA LEU A 167 4.84 -24.57 2.91
C LEU A 167 4.26 -25.72 2.07
N ASN A 168 4.46 -25.66 0.74
CA ASN A 168 3.87 -26.63 -0.18
C ASN A 168 4.69 -26.71 -1.47
N PRO A 169 5.19 -27.90 -1.87
CA PRO A 169 6.07 -28.07 -3.03
C PRO A 169 5.42 -27.72 -4.39
N ARG A 170 4.10 -27.52 -4.43
CA ARG A 170 3.38 -27.15 -5.65
C ARG A 170 3.18 -25.64 -5.82
N LEU A 171 3.54 -24.83 -4.83
CA LEU A 171 3.42 -23.38 -4.93
C LEU A 171 4.37 -22.84 -6.00
N ILE A 172 3.87 -21.87 -6.75
CA ILE A 172 4.64 -21.11 -7.75
C ILE A 172 4.52 -19.64 -7.45
N VAL A 173 5.52 -18.87 -7.81
CA VAL A 173 5.48 -17.40 -7.78
C VAL A 173 5.26 -16.89 -9.21
N ARG A 174 4.13 -16.24 -9.46
CA ARG A 174 3.88 -15.57 -10.74
C ARG A 174 4.81 -14.34 -10.86
N PRO A 175 5.19 -13.95 -12.08
CA PRO A 175 5.98 -12.73 -12.26
C PRO A 175 5.32 -11.55 -11.54
N PRO A 176 6.02 -10.89 -10.62
CA PRO A 176 5.44 -9.79 -9.86
C PRO A 176 5.30 -8.53 -10.73
N ALA A 177 4.48 -7.58 -10.27
CA ALA A 177 4.41 -6.26 -10.85
C ALA A 177 5.78 -5.55 -10.78
N LEU A 178 6.02 -4.60 -11.68
CA LEU A 178 7.14 -3.66 -11.52
C LEU A 178 6.97 -2.93 -10.19
N PHE A 179 8.09 -2.56 -9.55
CA PHE A 179 8.04 -1.92 -8.26
C PHE A 179 8.99 -0.71 -8.25
N LYS A 180 8.47 0.43 -7.84
CA LYS A 180 9.24 1.67 -7.77
C LYS A 180 9.10 2.31 -6.40
N VAL A 181 10.22 2.79 -5.88
CA VAL A 181 10.26 3.47 -4.59
C VAL A 181 10.69 4.92 -4.79
N GLY A 182 9.91 5.83 -4.23
CA GLY A 182 10.25 7.25 -4.27
C GLY A 182 9.94 7.96 -2.96
N ASN A 183 10.43 9.17 -2.83
CA ASN A 183 10.05 10.08 -1.76
C ASN A 183 9.08 11.12 -2.33
N LEU A 184 7.84 11.13 -1.84
CA LEU A 184 6.83 12.10 -2.26
C LEU A 184 7.32 13.52 -2.00
N ILE A 185 7.25 14.37 -3.02
CA ILE A 185 7.69 15.77 -2.97
C ILE A 185 6.56 16.76 -3.21
N PHE A 186 5.60 16.42 -4.07
CA PHE A 186 4.39 17.21 -4.30
C PHE A 186 3.17 16.30 -4.38
N CYS A 187 2.06 16.84 -3.87
CA CYS A 187 0.77 16.18 -3.88
C CYS A 187 -0.33 17.24 -4.03
N GLY A 188 -1.31 16.98 -4.90
CA GLY A 188 -2.45 17.86 -5.12
C GLY A 188 -3.70 17.10 -5.54
N GLY A 189 -4.85 17.73 -5.42
CA GLY A 189 -6.13 17.16 -5.77
C GLY A 189 -6.59 16.06 -4.80
N GLU A 190 -7.17 14.97 -5.30
CA GLU A 190 -7.69 13.90 -4.46
C GLU A 190 -6.60 13.22 -3.63
N ALA A 191 -5.42 13.06 -4.18
CA ALA A 191 -4.29 12.47 -3.48
C ALA A 191 -3.86 13.26 -2.23
N ASN A 192 -4.24 14.55 -2.14
CA ASN A 192 -4.05 15.38 -0.95
C ASN A 192 -5.25 15.35 0.01
N ARG A 193 -6.24 14.51 -0.23
CA ARG A 193 -7.39 14.29 0.67
C ARG A 193 -7.13 13.10 1.60
N TYR A 194 -8.06 12.87 2.53
CA TYR A 194 -8.00 11.71 3.41
C TYR A 194 -8.75 10.51 2.81
N PRO A 195 -8.25 9.29 3.03
CA PRO A 195 -6.97 8.93 3.65
C PRO A 195 -5.79 9.19 2.72
N LYS A 196 -4.61 9.43 3.30
CA LYS A 196 -3.36 9.52 2.54
C LYS A 196 -2.83 8.11 2.29
N HIS A 197 -2.49 7.82 1.05
CA HIS A 197 -1.94 6.53 0.64
C HIS A 197 -0.42 6.61 0.52
N PHE A 198 0.27 5.57 0.96
CA PHE A 198 1.72 5.44 0.79
C PHE A 198 2.10 4.63 -0.44
N ALA A 199 1.15 3.96 -1.07
CA ALA A 199 1.36 3.18 -2.29
C ALA A 199 0.20 3.35 -3.27
N TYR A 200 0.50 3.15 -4.57
CA TYR A 200 -0.44 3.13 -5.67
C TYR A 200 -0.17 1.95 -6.58
N PHE A 201 -1.23 1.29 -7.02
CA PHE A 201 -1.19 0.13 -7.92
C PHE A 201 -1.60 0.55 -9.32
N LEU A 202 -0.64 0.63 -10.23
CA LEU A 202 -0.84 1.16 -11.57
C LEU A 202 -0.96 0.04 -12.60
N PRO A 203 -1.82 0.19 -13.58
CA PRO A 203 -2.73 1.31 -13.83
C PRO A 203 -4.15 1.10 -13.26
N GLU A 204 -4.32 0.19 -12.29
CA GLU A 204 -5.63 -0.10 -11.69
C GLU A 204 -6.20 1.13 -10.98
N ASP A 205 -5.37 1.86 -10.21
CA ASP A 205 -5.75 3.09 -9.54
C ASP A 205 -6.03 4.24 -10.53
N GLU A 206 -5.62 4.10 -11.78
CA GLU A 206 -5.95 5.01 -12.88
C GLU A 206 -7.17 4.53 -13.69
N GLY A 207 -7.90 3.53 -13.20
CA GLY A 207 -9.13 3.02 -13.81
C GLY A 207 -8.95 1.95 -14.89
N ILE A 208 -7.73 1.52 -15.16
CA ILE A 208 -7.40 0.56 -16.22
C ILE A 208 -7.22 -0.84 -15.63
N LYS A 209 -8.28 -1.65 -15.67
CA LYS A 209 -8.30 -2.97 -14.99
C LYS A 209 -7.61 -4.10 -15.75
N ARG A 210 -7.40 -3.98 -17.06
CA ARG A 210 -6.86 -5.04 -17.92
C ARG A 210 -5.60 -4.59 -18.63
N ALA A 211 -4.60 -4.17 -17.87
CA ALA A 211 -3.29 -3.84 -18.39
C ALA A 211 -2.42 -5.09 -18.53
N ARG A 212 -1.52 -5.06 -19.53
CA ARG A 212 -0.50 -6.10 -19.71
C ARG A 212 0.61 -6.01 -18.68
N MET A 213 0.92 -4.78 -18.26
CA MET A 213 1.96 -4.50 -17.28
C MET A 213 1.34 -3.79 -16.08
N LYS A 214 1.87 -4.09 -14.91
CA LYS A 214 1.49 -3.46 -13.65
C LYS A 214 2.73 -2.90 -12.96
N LYS A 215 2.56 -1.82 -12.22
CA LYS A 215 3.62 -1.17 -11.45
C LYS A 215 3.07 -0.75 -10.10
N THR A 216 3.71 -1.21 -9.05
CA THR A 216 3.50 -0.68 -7.70
C THR A 216 4.44 0.49 -7.47
N VAL A 217 3.91 1.61 -6.99
CA VAL A 217 4.69 2.79 -6.60
C VAL A 217 4.53 3.01 -5.11
N VAL A 218 5.65 3.08 -4.38
CA VAL A 218 5.66 3.27 -2.93
C VAL A 218 6.36 4.58 -2.57
N PHE A 219 5.72 5.38 -1.71
CA PHE A 219 6.31 6.60 -1.16
C PHE A 219 6.93 6.29 0.20
N ALA A 220 8.24 6.01 0.20
CA ALA A 220 8.98 5.56 1.36
C ALA A 220 8.95 6.55 2.54
N ASN A 221 8.98 7.86 2.26
CA ASN A 221 8.86 8.89 3.30
C ASN A 221 7.46 8.92 3.93
N VAL A 222 6.41 8.72 3.15
CA VAL A 222 5.03 8.66 3.65
C VAL A 222 4.82 7.40 4.48
N TYR A 223 5.27 6.25 3.98
CA TYR A 223 5.16 4.98 4.71
C TYR A 223 5.92 5.03 6.04
N SER A 224 7.15 5.53 6.02
CA SER A 224 7.93 5.75 7.24
C SER A 224 7.23 6.70 8.24
N ALA A 225 6.60 7.77 7.75
CA ALA A 225 5.86 8.70 8.60
C ALA A 225 4.62 8.05 9.23
N ILE A 226 3.87 7.24 8.47
CA ILE A 226 2.75 6.44 9.00
C ILE A 226 3.26 5.50 10.10
N TYR A 227 4.32 4.77 9.82
CA TYR A 227 4.87 3.83 10.79
C TYR A 227 5.29 4.52 12.09
N HIS A 228 6.14 5.54 12.00
CA HIS A 228 6.66 6.23 13.19
C HIS A 228 5.63 7.09 13.91
N GLY A 229 4.66 7.65 13.19
CA GLY A 229 3.64 8.51 13.78
C GLY A 229 2.40 7.76 14.29
N ILE A 230 2.09 6.59 13.76
CA ILE A 230 0.84 5.87 14.07
C ILE A 230 1.12 4.45 14.55
N SER A 231 1.80 3.62 13.73
CA SER A 231 1.92 2.17 14.00
C SER A 231 2.80 1.87 15.20
N ALA A 232 4.02 2.38 15.20
CA ALA A 232 5.01 2.12 16.26
C ALA A 232 4.61 2.70 17.63
N PRO A 233 4.08 3.92 17.77
CA PRO A 233 3.61 4.43 19.06
C PRO A 233 2.51 3.56 19.69
N PHE A 234 1.57 3.11 18.86
CA PHE A 234 0.52 2.21 19.35
C PHE A 234 1.11 0.85 19.72
N GLY A 235 1.93 0.25 18.86
CA GLY A 235 2.59 -1.02 19.13
C GLY A 235 3.43 -0.97 20.41
N SER A 236 4.22 0.09 20.62
CA SER A 236 5.00 0.28 21.85
C SER A 236 4.13 0.32 23.12
N SER A 237 2.90 0.79 23.02
CA SER A 237 1.96 0.81 24.14
C SER A 237 1.23 -0.51 24.36
N ALA A 238 0.97 -1.28 23.31
CA ALA A 238 0.11 -2.46 23.33
C ALA A 238 0.87 -3.79 23.23
N LEU A 239 1.95 -3.85 22.45
CA LEU A 239 2.67 -5.08 22.15
C LEU A 239 3.72 -5.41 23.22
N VAL A 240 3.78 -6.68 23.63
CA VAL A 240 4.86 -7.27 24.42
C VAL A 240 5.42 -8.43 23.60
N LEU A 241 6.57 -8.22 22.99
CA LEU A 241 7.26 -9.19 22.16
C LEU A 241 8.45 -9.79 22.93
N GLU A 242 8.36 -11.06 23.28
CA GLU A 242 9.47 -11.79 23.89
C GLU A 242 10.59 -12.00 22.87
N GLY A 243 11.82 -11.76 23.27
CA GLY A 243 12.99 -11.86 22.37
C GLY A 243 13.23 -10.61 21.52
N ASP A 244 12.58 -9.48 21.84
CA ASP A 244 12.88 -8.17 21.26
C ASP A 244 14.18 -7.62 21.89
N ASP A 245 15.29 -7.82 21.22
CA ASP A 245 16.62 -7.38 21.67
C ASP A 245 16.92 -5.97 21.12
N ASP A 246 16.42 -4.97 21.83
CA ASP A 246 16.42 -3.55 21.41
C ASP A 246 17.85 -2.92 21.36
N GLN A 247 18.89 -3.70 21.63
CA GLN A 247 20.27 -3.19 21.87
C GLN A 247 21.22 -3.28 20.67
N THR A 248 20.85 -3.86 19.55
CA THR A 248 21.74 -3.95 18.40
C THR A 248 21.30 -3.00 17.27
N ALA A 249 22.28 -2.38 16.61
CA ALA A 249 22.05 -1.52 15.45
C ALA A 249 21.34 -2.31 14.34
N ALA A 250 20.01 -2.27 14.37
CA ALA A 250 19.19 -2.86 13.32
C ALA A 250 19.28 -1.99 12.04
N PRO A 251 19.10 -2.56 10.85
CA PRO A 251 18.82 -1.80 9.65
C PRO A 251 17.67 -0.82 9.88
N SER A 252 17.64 0.23 9.07
CA SER A 252 16.56 1.22 9.16
C SER A 252 15.19 0.54 9.08
N VAL A 253 14.26 0.88 9.97
CA VAL A 253 12.86 0.38 9.90
C VAL A 253 12.28 0.58 8.49
N LYS A 254 12.68 1.63 7.78
CA LYS A 254 12.29 1.86 6.40
C LYS A 254 12.71 0.70 5.48
N ASP A 255 13.84 0.06 5.70
CA ASP A 255 14.29 -1.10 4.93
C ASP A 255 13.32 -2.27 5.11
N TYR A 256 12.88 -2.52 6.36
CA TYR A 256 11.86 -3.54 6.63
C TYR A 256 10.52 -3.21 6.00
N LEU A 257 10.07 -1.96 6.05
CA LEU A 257 8.81 -1.53 5.45
C LEU A 257 8.81 -1.75 3.93
N ILE A 258 9.90 -1.40 3.25
CA ILE A 258 10.02 -1.57 1.80
C ILE A 258 10.14 -3.05 1.43
N CYS A 259 10.98 -3.82 2.13
CA CYS A 259 11.13 -5.25 1.86
C CYS A 259 9.83 -6.01 2.15
N TRP A 260 9.17 -5.74 3.28
CA TRP A 260 7.88 -6.36 3.61
C TRP A 260 6.81 -6.03 2.58
N PHE A 261 6.70 -4.77 2.15
CA PHE A 261 5.71 -4.38 1.16
C PHE A 261 6.01 -4.96 -0.23
N ARG A 262 7.31 -5.11 -0.59
CA ARG A 262 7.68 -5.87 -1.79
C ARG A 262 7.29 -7.34 -1.66
N GLY A 263 7.53 -7.94 -0.50
CA GLY A 263 7.12 -9.31 -0.20
C GLY A 263 5.60 -9.51 -0.24
N HIS A 264 4.84 -8.55 0.27
CA HIS A 264 3.38 -8.49 0.15
C HIS A 264 2.94 -8.46 -1.32
N ASP A 265 3.53 -7.58 -2.14
CA ASP A 265 3.22 -7.49 -3.57
C ASP A 265 3.53 -8.80 -4.32
N ILE A 266 4.63 -9.47 -3.99
CA ILE A 266 4.95 -10.81 -4.48
C ILE A 266 3.94 -11.86 -3.97
N GLY A 267 3.51 -11.74 -2.72
CA GLY A 267 2.55 -12.62 -2.07
C GLY A 267 1.23 -12.75 -2.82
N HIS A 268 0.75 -11.67 -3.44
CA HIS A 268 -0.40 -11.71 -4.36
C HIS A 268 -0.17 -12.63 -5.58
N GLY A 269 1.07 -12.88 -5.93
CA GLY A 269 1.49 -13.76 -7.03
C GLY A 269 1.76 -15.21 -6.62
N VAL A 270 1.78 -15.53 -5.33
CA VAL A 270 2.01 -16.90 -4.85
C VAL A 270 0.73 -17.72 -4.97
N VAL A 271 0.77 -18.75 -5.78
CA VAL A 271 -0.42 -19.56 -6.12
C VAL A 271 -0.06 -21.02 -6.33
N LEU A 272 -1.07 -21.90 -6.33
CA LEU A 272 -0.96 -23.22 -6.94
C LEU A 272 -1.23 -23.10 -8.46
N PRO A 273 -0.73 -24.01 -9.31
CA PRO A 273 -0.96 -23.96 -10.75
C PRO A 273 -2.44 -23.88 -11.14
N GLU A 274 -3.31 -24.53 -10.37
CA GLU A 274 -4.76 -24.54 -10.55
C GLU A 274 -5.51 -23.39 -9.91
N THR A 275 -4.88 -22.50 -9.15
CA THR A 275 -5.56 -21.42 -8.43
C THR A 275 -6.35 -20.54 -9.40
N ASP A 276 -7.65 -20.43 -9.15
CA ASP A 276 -8.58 -19.53 -9.83
C ASP A 276 -9.26 -18.57 -8.82
N PHE A 277 -8.83 -17.33 -8.77
CA PHE A 277 -9.41 -16.32 -7.87
C PHE A 277 -10.89 -16.03 -8.13
N ARG A 278 -11.46 -16.44 -9.29
CA ARG A 278 -12.91 -16.37 -9.51
C ARG A 278 -13.67 -17.34 -8.59
N VAL A 279 -13.04 -18.45 -8.21
CA VAL A 279 -13.60 -19.40 -7.23
C VAL A 279 -13.65 -18.76 -5.86
N LEU A 280 -12.62 -18.05 -5.42
CA LEU A 280 -12.67 -17.24 -4.20
C LEU A 280 -13.79 -16.20 -4.24
N GLY A 281 -14.07 -15.63 -5.41
CA GLY A 281 -15.17 -14.69 -5.63
C GLY A 281 -16.56 -15.24 -5.29
N GLN A 282 -16.73 -16.57 -5.22
CA GLN A 282 -17.99 -17.22 -4.77
C GLN A 282 -18.29 -16.93 -3.30
N GLN A 283 -17.28 -16.65 -2.48
CA GLN A 283 -17.44 -16.18 -1.10
C GLN A 283 -17.85 -14.69 -1.00
N GLY A 284 -18.02 -14.03 -2.14
CA GLY A 284 -18.25 -12.60 -2.24
C GLY A 284 -16.96 -11.81 -2.46
N ARG A 285 -17.10 -10.67 -3.14
CA ARG A 285 -15.95 -9.83 -3.51
C ARG A 285 -15.11 -9.39 -2.31
N ALA A 286 -15.77 -8.97 -1.22
CA ALA A 286 -15.09 -8.49 -0.02
C ALA A 286 -14.24 -9.61 0.62
N ALA A 287 -14.81 -10.82 0.76
CA ALA A 287 -14.12 -11.97 1.32
C ALA A 287 -12.95 -12.41 0.43
N SER A 288 -13.11 -12.41 -0.89
CA SER A 288 -12.04 -12.71 -1.82
C SER A 288 -10.88 -11.72 -1.72
N MET A 289 -11.16 -10.43 -1.64
CA MET A 289 -10.14 -9.39 -1.47
C MET A 289 -9.43 -9.56 -0.11
N MET A 290 -10.18 -9.69 0.97
CA MET A 290 -9.62 -9.92 2.32
C MET A 290 -8.63 -11.12 2.33
N LEU A 291 -9.01 -12.26 1.77
CA LEU A 291 -8.12 -13.44 1.75
C LEU A 291 -6.86 -13.21 0.92
N GLN A 292 -6.94 -12.44 -0.15
CA GLN A 292 -5.77 -12.08 -0.95
C GLN A 292 -4.83 -11.16 -0.15
N GLU A 293 -5.36 -10.21 0.62
CA GLU A 293 -4.57 -9.34 1.50
C GLU A 293 -3.92 -10.15 2.63
N VAL A 294 -4.66 -11.07 3.28
CA VAL A 294 -4.09 -11.98 4.29
C VAL A 294 -2.90 -12.76 3.73
N MET A 295 -3.06 -13.38 2.55
CA MET A 295 -1.96 -14.14 1.94
C MET A 295 -0.77 -13.22 1.62
N ALA A 296 -1.02 -12.05 1.08
CA ALA A 296 0.01 -11.08 0.73
C ALA A 296 0.80 -10.62 1.97
N ASP A 297 0.12 -10.24 3.05
CA ASP A 297 0.73 -9.79 4.30
C ASP A 297 1.59 -10.88 4.94
N LEU A 298 1.05 -12.10 5.03
CA LEU A 298 1.76 -13.24 5.62
C LEU A 298 2.95 -13.70 4.78
N PHE A 299 2.83 -13.73 3.43
CA PHE A 299 3.99 -13.98 2.57
C PHE A 299 5.02 -12.88 2.71
N GLY A 300 4.61 -11.61 2.78
CA GLY A 300 5.51 -10.51 3.05
C GLY A 300 6.36 -10.75 4.30
N LEU A 301 5.72 -11.12 5.42
CA LEU A 301 6.46 -11.43 6.65
C LEU A 301 7.36 -12.68 6.50
N LEU A 302 6.86 -13.75 5.91
CA LEU A 302 7.64 -14.98 5.72
C LEU A 302 8.93 -14.71 4.93
N LEU A 303 8.86 -13.89 3.89
CA LEU A 303 9.99 -13.58 3.01
C LEU A 303 11.04 -12.68 3.68
N VAL A 304 10.62 -11.72 4.51
CA VAL A 304 11.55 -10.81 5.19
C VAL A 304 12.12 -11.37 6.49
N SER A 305 11.43 -12.33 7.12
CA SER A 305 11.88 -12.94 8.38
C SER A 305 12.75 -14.18 8.20
N GLY A 306 12.78 -14.74 7.00
CA GLY A 306 13.54 -15.95 6.69
C GLY A 306 13.89 -16.04 5.22
N GLY A 307 14.58 -17.11 4.83
CA GLY A 307 14.91 -17.37 3.45
C GLY A 307 15.97 -16.44 2.85
N PRO A 308 16.02 -16.34 1.51
CA PRO A 308 17.09 -15.63 0.79
C PRO A 308 17.16 -14.13 1.10
N TRP A 309 16.04 -13.49 1.38
CA TRP A 309 15.98 -12.04 1.58
C TRP A 309 16.56 -11.58 2.92
N SER A 310 16.40 -12.39 3.99
CA SER A 310 16.94 -12.02 5.31
C SER A 310 18.47 -11.84 5.28
N GLY A 311 19.18 -12.69 4.53
CA GLY A 311 20.62 -12.57 4.34
C GLY A 311 21.01 -11.40 3.41
N LEU A 312 20.27 -11.21 2.31
CA LEU A 312 20.60 -10.19 1.31
C LEU A 312 20.47 -8.76 1.86
N ALA A 313 19.37 -8.47 2.56
CA ALA A 313 19.10 -7.15 3.12
C ALA A 313 19.52 -7.03 4.60
N ASN A 314 20.21 -8.02 5.14
CA ASN A 314 20.61 -8.08 6.56
C ASN A 314 19.41 -7.85 7.51
N LEU A 315 18.26 -8.48 7.19
CA LEU A 315 17.03 -8.32 7.95
C LEU A 315 17.01 -9.28 9.16
N ARG A 316 16.58 -8.78 10.28
CA ARG A 316 16.38 -9.55 11.51
C ARG A 316 14.91 -9.92 11.66
N SER A 317 14.62 -11.16 11.98
CA SER A 317 13.25 -11.68 12.11
C SER A 317 12.47 -11.03 13.26
N ASP A 318 13.12 -10.66 14.36
CA ASP A 318 12.48 -9.97 15.49
C ASP A 318 11.95 -8.58 15.06
N VAL A 319 12.76 -7.80 14.32
CA VAL A 319 12.34 -6.49 13.80
C VAL A 319 11.26 -6.65 12.73
N ALA A 320 11.38 -7.64 11.84
CA ALA A 320 10.37 -7.93 10.82
C ALA A 320 9.02 -8.27 11.45
N VAL A 321 9.00 -9.13 12.45
CA VAL A 321 7.78 -9.50 13.20
C VAL A 321 7.19 -8.29 13.93
N LYS A 322 8.03 -7.45 14.56
CA LYS A 322 7.59 -6.23 15.25
C LYS A 322 6.96 -5.24 14.25
N VAL A 323 7.57 -5.04 13.08
CA VAL A 323 7.01 -4.17 12.02
C VAL A 323 5.67 -4.72 11.53
N PHE A 324 5.58 -5.99 11.22
CA PHE A 324 4.35 -6.64 10.80
C PHE A 324 3.22 -6.49 11.82
N LEU A 325 3.48 -6.82 13.10
CA LEU A 325 2.48 -6.70 14.15
C LEU A 325 2.02 -5.25 14.34
N ASN A 326 2.91 -4.28 14.27
CA ASN A 326 2.56 -2.86 14.36
C ASN A 326 1.65 -2.43 13.21
N GLU A 327 1.93 -2.86 11.97
CA GLU A 327 1.09 -2.56 10.80
C GLU A 327 -0.26 -3.27 10.90
N MET A 328 -0.30 -4.55 11.25
CA MET A 328 -1.53 -5.30 11.48
C MET A 328 -2.42 -4.60 12.52
N LEU A 329 -1.84 -4.17 13.66
CA LEU A 329 -2.57 -3.46 14.71
C LEU A 329 -3.07 -2.07 14.27
N ARG A 330 -2.32 -1.39 13.41
CA ARG A 330 -2.76 -0.13 12.79
C ARG A 330 -4.01 -0.35 11.94
N TYR A 331 -4.03 -1.39 11.11
CA TYR A 331 -5.19 -1.73 10.28
C TYR A 331 -6.40 -2.12 11.14
N LEU A 332 -6.22 -2.95 12.15
CA LEU A 332 -7.28 -3.34 13.10
C LEU A 332 -7.98 -2.13 13.75
N ARG A 333 -7.20 -1.10 14.14
CA ARG A 333 -7.74 0.12 14.75
C ARG A 333 -8.52 0.99 13.77
N ARG A 334 -8.42 0.74 12.48
CA ARG A 334 -9.26 1.39 11.46
C ARG A 334 -10.68 0.84 11.46
N GLY A 335 -10.84 -0.42 11.82
CA GLY A 335 -12.12 -1.11 11.88
C GLY A 335 -12.32 -2.07 10.70
N GLU A 336 -12.54 -3.31 11.02
CA GLU A 336 -12.59 -4.46 10.11
C GLU A 336 -13.66 -4.36 9.02
N THR A 337 -14.71 -3.57 9.22
CA THR A 337 -15.80 -3.47 8.24
C THR A 337 -15.58 -2.43 7.15
N TYR A 338 -14.49 -1.67 7.21
CA TYR A 338 -14.30 -0.52 6.33
C TYR A 338 -13.58 -0.86 5.04
N PHE A 339 -12.61 -1.76 5.08
CA PHE A 339 -11.85 -2.14 3.88
C PHE A 339 -11.13 -3.49 4.04
N PRO A 340 -10.75 -4.16 2.93
CA PRO A 340 -10.24 -5.53 2.95
C PRO A 340 -9.02 -5.75 3.85
N ASP A 341 -8.07 -4.84 3.86
CA ASP A 341 -6.85 -4.94 4.68
C ASP A 341 -7.16 -4.96 6.19
N ALA A 342 -8.15 -4.19 6.63
CA ALA A 342 -8.53 -4.17 8.05
C ALA A 342 -9.24 -5.48 8.47
N GLU A 343 -10.04 -6.05 7.58
CA GLU A 343 -10.64 -7.38 7.80
C GLU A 343 -9.58 -8.47 7.72
N ALA A 344 -8.58 -8.34 6.83
CA ALA A 344 -7.43 -9.23 6.74
C ALA A 344 -6.65 -9.24 8.06
N ALA A 345 -6.26 -8.08 8.55
CA ALA A 345 -5.57 -7.93 9.83
C ALA A 345 -6.38 -8.52 11.00
N PHE A 346 -7.73 -8.42 10.96
CA PHE A 346 -8.58 -9.05 11.95
C PHE A 346 -8.53 -10.57 11.87
N LEU A 347 -8.60 -11.13 10.67
CA LEU A 347 -8.57 -12.57 10.44
C LEU A 347 -7.21 -13.16 10.86
N GLU A 348 -6.11 -12.44 10.59
CA GLU A 348 -4.76 -12.79 11.03
C GLU A 348 -4.64 -12.81 12.55
N LEU A 349 -5.02 -11.72 13.24
CA LEU A 349 -4.99 -11.69 14.72
C LEU A 349 -5.89 -12.75 15.31
N SER A 350 -7.07 -12.93 14.75
CA SER A 350 -8.05 -13.94 15.18
C SER A 350 -7.50 -15.36 15.07
N PHE A 351 -6.81 -15.66 13.97
CA PHE A 351 -6.15 -16.96 13.78
C PHE A 351 -5.02 -17.14 14.81
N LEU A 352 -4.15 -16.16 14.93
CA LEU A 352 -3.01 -16.22 15.86
C LEU A 352 -3.46 -16.38 17.32
N GLU A 353 -4.52 -15.69 17.72
CA GLU A 353 -5.04 -15.75 19.10
C GLU A 353 -5.75 -17.08 19.38
N LEU A 354 -6.65 -17.53 18.49
CA LEU A 354 -7.38 -18.79 18.69
C LEU A 354 -6.49 -20.03 18.72
N ASN A 355 -5.35 -19.98 18.03
CA ASN A 355 -4.40 -21.09 17.97
C ASN A 355 -3.24 -20.90 18.98
N GLY A 356 -3.31 -19.90 19.87
CA GLY A 356 -2.38 -19.73 20.99
C GLY A 356 -1.01 -19.15 20.62
N PHE A 357 -0.85 -18.59 19.41
CA PHE A 357 0.38 -17.91 19.01
C PHE A 357 0.49 -16.50 19.58
N VAL A 358 -0.64 -15.88 19.83
CA VAL A 358 -0.75 -14.56 20.43
C VAL A 358 -1.73 -14.66 21.60
N HIS A 359 -1.48 -13.93 22.68
CA HIS A 359 -2.42 -13.75 23.78
C HIS A 359 -2.83 -12.30 23.89
N VAL A 360 -4.15 -12.03 23.88
CA VAL A 360 -4.72 -10.68 24.02
C VAL A 360 -5.29 -10.51 25.42
N ASP A 361 -4.61 -9.70 26.24
CA ASP A 361 -5.07 -9.29 27.58
C ASP A 361 -5.84 -7.96 27.46
N PHE A 362 -7.15 -8.05 27.43
CA PHE A 362 -8.04 -6.89 27.29
C PHE A 362 -8.01 -5.98 28.52
N ASP A 363 -7.81 -6.53 29.70
CA ASP A 363 -7.82 -5.77 30.96
C ASP A 363 -6.55 -4.91 31.06
N ARG A 364 -5.40 -5.48 30.75
CA ARG A 364 -4.13 -4.77 30.71
C ARG A 364 -3.86 -4.01 29.41
N ARG A 365 -4.70 -4.21 28.41
CA ARG A 365 -4.53 -3.69 27.04
C ARG A 365 -3.18 -4.08 26.44
N LYS A 366 -2.83 -5.37 26.57
CA LYS A 366 -1.57 -5.93 26.08
C LYS A 366 -1.82 -7.08 25.10
N ILE A 367 -0.94 -7.17 24.13
CA ILE A 367 -0.87 -8.26 23.15
C ILE A 367 0.50 -8.89 23.33
N MET A 368 0.53 -10.12 23.80
CA MET A 368 1.75 -10.84 24.22
C MET A 368 2.04 -11.97 23.25
N THR A 369 3.27 -12.04 22.79
CA THR A 369 3.74 -13.11 21.89
C THR A 369 5.27 -13.18 21.91
N SER A 370 5.84 -14.14 21.15
CA SER A 370 7.26 -14.20 20.81
C SER A 370 7.44 -14.25 19.29
N VAL A 371 8.64 -13.92 18.84
CA VAL A 371 9.00 -13.97 17.41
C VAL A 371 8.74 -15.36 16.84
N GLU A 372 9.17 -16.40 17.52
CA GLU A 372 9.00 -17.80 17.11
C GLU A 372 7.52 -18.20 16.99
N ARG A 373 6.67 -17.79 17.94
CA ARG A 373 5.23 -18.07 17.91
C ARG A 373 4.56 -17.40 16.69
N VAL A 374 4.86 -16.14 16.43
CA VAL A 374 4.28 -15.44 15.28
C VAL A 374 4.68 -16.13 13.99
N LEU A 375 5.98 -16.44 13.78
CA LEU A 375 6.44 -17.11 12.56
C LEU A 375 5.84 -18.50 12.40
N SER A 376 5.70 -19.26 13.49
CA SER A 376 5.02 -20.55 13.48
C SER A 376 3.53 -20.41 13.09
N GLY A 377 2.85 -19.42 13.64
CA GLY A 377 1.45 -19.12 13.32
C GLY A 377 1.26 -18.70 11.87
N VAL A 378 2.13 -17.83 11.35
CA VAL A 378 2.15 -17.42 9.95
C VAL A 378 2.33 -18.61 9.01
N THR A 379 3.30 -19.47 9.29
CA THR A 379 3.54 -20.70 8.51
C THR A 379 2.33 -21.63 8.51
N GLN A 380 1.69 -21.83 9.67
CA GLN A 380 0.49 -22.65 9.77
C GLN A 380 -0.70 -22.04 9.02
N MET A 381 -0.88 -20.74 9.12
CA MET A 381 -1.97 -20.05 8.41
C MET A 381 -1.77 -20.10 6.90
N LEU A 382 -0.56 -19.85 6.40
CA LEU A 382 -0.24 -19.98 4.98
C LEU A 382 -0.43 -21.40 4.48
N THR A 383 -0.06 -22.41 5.26
CA THR A 383 -0.30 -23.83 4.91
C THR A 383 -1.80 -24.13 4.82
N LEU A 384 -2.60 -23.63 5.76
CA LEU A 384 -4.06 -23.76 5.73
C LEU A 384 -4.65 -23.09 4.47
N LEU A 385 -4.22 -21.86 4.17
CA LEU A 385 -4.71 -21.11 2.99
C LEU A 385 -4.24 -21.75 1.67
N ALA A 386 -3.06 -22.34 1.64
CA ALA A 386 -2.59 -23.09 0.48
C ALA A 386 -3.45 -24.34 0.23
N GLY A 387 -3.90 -25.02 1.28
CA GLY A 387 -4.79 -26.18 1.20
C GLY A 387 -6.27 -25.86 0.97
N THR A 388 -6.68 -24.62 1.12
CA THR A 388 -8.07 -24.18 0.98
C THR A 388 -8.22 -23.15 -0.14
N ALA A 389 -7.92 -21.88 0.13
CA ALA A 389 -8.14 -20.77 -0.79
C ALA A 389 -7.38 -20.95 -2.12
N LEU A 390 -6.10 -21.30 -2.07
CA LEU A 390 -5.30 -21.51 -3.29
C LEU A 390 -5.62 -22.82 -4.00
N ALA A 391 -6.11 -23.82 -3.27
CA ALA A 391 -6.55 -25.11 -3.84
C ALA A 391 -7.97 -25.06 -4.44
N ASN A 392 -8.61 -23.89 -4.47
CA ASN A 392 -10.00 -23.73 -4.91
C ASN A 392 -11.01 -24.55 -4.08
N ASP A 393 -10.70 -24.89 -2.83
CA ASP A 393 -11.62 -25.54 -1.91
C ASP A 393 -12.57 -24.48 -1.32
N VAL A 394 -13.78 -24.40 -1.89
CA VAL A 394 -14.82 -23.42 -1.52
C VAL A 394 -15.30 -23.62 -0.09
N GLU A 395 -15.53 -24.86 0.31
CA GLU A 395 -16.05 -25.18 1.64
C GLU A 395 -14.98 -24.99 2.73
N GLY A 396 -13.75 -25.44 2.46
CA GLY A 396 -12.63 -25.20 3.37
C GLY A 396 -12.33 -23.72 3.52
N THR A 397 -12.38 -22.95 2.43
CA THR A 397 -12.23 -21.49 2.45
C THR A 397 -13.35 -20.82 3.28
N LYS A 398 -14.60 -21.25 3.08
CA LYS A 398 -15.73 -20.78 3.87
C LYS A 398 -15.54 -21.09 5.36
N ALA A 399 -15.08 -22.29 5.69
CA ALA A 399 -14.83 -22.67 7.08
C ALA A 399 -13.74 -21.81 7.75
N VAL A 400 -12.71 -21.38 7.00
CA VAL A 400 -11.70 -20.41 7.50
C VAL A 400 -12.37 -19.07 7.84
N ILE A 401 -13.18 -18.52 6.94
CA ILE A 401 -13.89 -17.25 7.15
C ILE A 401 -14.87 -17.36 8.32
N ASP A 402 -15.66 -18.44 8.35
CA ASP A 402 -16.66 -18.69 9.40
C ASP A 402 -16.03 -18.90 10.79
N ARG A 403 -14.77 -19.30 10.86
CA ARG A 403 -14.06 -19.51 12.12
C ARG A 403 -13.30 -18.29 12.60
N TYR A 404 -12.64 -17.57 11.71
CA TYR A 404 -11.67 -16.53 12.06
C TYR A 404 -12.11 -15.11 11.69
N GLY A 405 -13.11 -14.94 10.82
CA GLY A 405 -13.59 -13.64 10.38
C GLY A 405 -14.32 -12.86 11.45
N SER A 406 -14.44 -11.55 11.27
CA SER A 406 -15.03 -10.62 12.25
C SER A 406 -16.49 -10.92 12.57
N GLY A 407 -17.26 -11.43 11.60
CA GLY A 407 -18.65 -11.86 11.80
C GLY A 407 -18.78 -12.99 12.83
N ALA A 408 -17.92 -14.02 12.72
CA ALA A 408 -17.90 -15.15 13.64
C ALA A 408 -17.37 -14.78 15.03
N ARG A 409 -16.50 -13.79 15.10
CA ARG A 409 -15.83 -13.33 16.33
C ARG A 409 -16.25 -11.92 16.77
N ALA A 410 -17.52 -11.59 16.56
CA ALA A 410 -18.06 -10.24 16.86
C ALA A 410 -17.81 -9.78 18.29
N GLN A 411 -17.85 -10.69 19.29
CA GLN A 411 -17.52 -10.35 20.67
C GLN A 411 -16.04 -9.99 20.86
N PHE A 412 -15.13 -10.72 20.22
CA PHE A 412 -13.70 -10.42 20.25
C PHE A 412 -13.42 -9.08 19.60
N SER A 413 -13.98 -8.83 18.40
CA SER A 413 -13.89 -7.56 17.68
C SER A 413 -14.41 -6.40 18.54
N SER A 414 -15.58 -6.56 19.17
CA SER A 414 -16.15 -5.55 20.07
C SER A 414 -15.26 -5.27 21.28
N LYS A 415 -14.71 -6.31 21.94
CA LYS A 415 -13.77 -6.16 23.06
C LYS A 415 -12.46 -5.48 22.61
N PHE A 416 -11.95 -5.86 21.43
CA PHE A 416 -10.74 -5.25 20.89
C PHE A 416 -10.92 -3.74 20.71
N ARG A 417 -12.01 -3.31 20.04
CA ARG A 417 -12.32 -1.89 19.87
C ARG A 417 -12.52 -1.16 21.20
N ALA A 418 -13.20 -1.79 22.18
CA ALA A 418 -13.43 -1.18 23.48
C ALA A 418 -12.12 -0.98 24.26
N SER A 419 -11.20 -1.97 24.20
CA SER A 419 -9.95 -1.93 24.96
C SER A 419 -8.86 -1.10 24.28
N PHE A 420 -8.69 -1.23 22.97
CA PHE A 420 -7.58 -0.60 22.23
C PHE A 420 -7.96 0.68 21.47
N GLY A 421 -9.26 0.97 21.34
CA GLY A 421 -9.78 2.15 20.68
C GLY A 421 -9.67 2.10 19.15
N GLN A 422 -10.29 3.08 18.51
CA GLN A 422 -10.10 3.32 17.07
C GLN A 422 -8.92 4.26 16.82
N SER A 423 -8.29 4.14 15.65
CA SER A 423 -7.30 5.10 15.19
C SER A 423 -7.96 6.46 14.99
N THR A 424 -7.39 7.47 15.61
CA THR A 424 -7.82 8.88 15.48
C THR A 424 -6.78 9.72 14.75
N GLU A 425 -5.65 9.13 14.40
CA GLU A 425 -4.55 9.80 13.73
C GLU A 425 -4.80 9.90 12.23
N VAL A 426 -4.55 11.08 11.67
CA VAL A 426 -4.58 11.35 10.23
C VAL A 426 -3.31 12.11 9.82
N LEU A 427 -2.85 11.88 8.60
CA LEU A 427 -1.70 12.59 8.06
C LEU A 427 -2.13 13.88 7.36
N ASP A 428 -1.34 14.91 7.50
CA ASP A 428 -1.39 16.09 6.67
C ASP A 428 0.00 16.40 6.09
N TYR A 429 0.05 16.81 4.81
CA TYR A 429 1.30 17.07 4.13
C TYR A 429 1.65 18.55 4.18
N VAL A 430 2.82 18.85 4.73
CA VAL A 430 3.43 20.17 4.64
C VAL A 430 4.42 20.16 3.48
N GLN A 431 4.05 20.79 2.38
CA GLN A 431 4.88 20.91 1.19
C GLN A 431 5.89 22.03 1.38
N THR A 432 7.16 21.67 1.51
CA THR A 432 8.24 22.65 1.61
C THR A 432 8.58 23.24 0.24
N VAL A 433 8.86 24.54 0.24
CA VAL A 433 9.15 25.32 -0.98
C VAL A 433 10.57 25.06 -1.50
#